data_4fb0e3fa4535154c683b450939b3412d
#
_entry.id   4fb0e3fa4535154c683b450939b3412d
#
_cell.length_a   1.000
_cell.length_b   1.000
_cell.length_c   1.000
_cell.angle_alpha   90.00
_cell.angle_beta   90.00
_cell.angle_gamma   90.00
#
_symmetry.space_group_name_H-M   'P 1'
#
loop_
_entity.id
_entity.type
_entity.pdbx_description
1 polymer ?
#
loop_
_entity_poly.entity_id
_entity_poly.type
_entity_poly.pdbx_seq_one_letter_code
_entity_poly.pdbx_strand_id
1 'polypeptide(L)'
;MSLYCGIACRRKSFWCYRLLSTYVTKTRYLFELKEDDDACKQAQQTGAFYLFHNLAPLLQKSEHQYLPPQYSLVELEKLLGKFGQDTQRIEESVLIGCSEQQEAWFALDLGLISSSSMNASLQKPEMETDLKGSFIELRKALFWLNVKDASLLSTVDSDFSILGTLVKLWAQALLRWHDAHQFCSRSGQPTKKNMAGSKRVCPSNKIIYYPQMAPVVITLVSDGARCLLARQSSFPKGMYSALAGFCDIGESLEEAVRREVAEEVGLEVESLQYSASQHWPFPNSSLMIACHATVKPGQTEIQVNLRELEAAAWFSRDEVVTALKTNDQYTRQRKGTSPFWLPPKLAIAHQLIQEWVGKLASSSLPA
;
A
#
# COMPACT_ATOMS: atom_id res chain seq x y z
N MET A 1 10.32 24.43 -50.19
CA MET A 1 10.98 24.02 -48.92
C MET A 1 9.92 23.96 -47.84
N SER A 2 9.35 22.81 -47.65
CA SER A 2 8.52 22.50 -46.47
C SER A 2 8.18 21.01 -46.54
N LEU A 3 8.90 20.20 -45.79
CA LEU A 3 8.61 18.78 -45.55
C LEU A 3 9.65 18.27 -44.55
N TYR A 4 9.41 18.46 -43.26
CA TYR A 4 9.99 17.64 -42.17
C TYR A 4 9.43 18.12 -40.82
N CYS A 5 8.20 17.79 -40.52
CA CYS A 5 7.67 17.88 -39.17
C CYS A 5 6.44 16.96 -38.91
N GLY A 6 6.33 15.86 -39.64
CA GLY A 6 5.10 15.01 -39.60
C GLY A 6 5.28 13.61 -39.03
N ILE A 7 6.49 13.15 -38.68
CA ILE A 7 6.71 11.71 -38.41
C ILE A 7 6.94 11.39 -36.93
N ALA A 8 7.37 12.37 -36.11
CA ALA A 8 7.67 12.11 -34.68
C ALA A 8 6.42 12.07 -33.78
N CYS A 9 5.30 12.66 -34.22
CA CYS A 9 4.09 12.71 -33.37
C CYS A 9 3.20 11.46 -33.46
N ARG A 10 3.26 10.70 -34.56
CA ARG A 10 2.43 9.50 -34.75
C ARG A 10 2.90 8.28 -33.97
N ARG A 11 4.19 8.14 -33.63
CA ARG A 11 4.68 6.98 -32.87
C ARG A 11 4.36 7.06 -31.37
N LYS A 12 4.34 8.26 -30.77
CA LYS A 12 3.99 8.43 -29.36
C LYS A 12 2.50 8.15 -29.08
N SER A 13 1.60 8.49 -30.01
CA SER A 13 0.16 8.24 -29.83
C SER A 13 -0.19 6.75 -29.91
N PHE A 14 0.50 5.95 -30.72
CA PHE A 14 0.21 4.53 -30.89
C PHE A 14 0.54 3.71 -29.62
N TRP A 15 1.63 4.04 -28.94
CA TRP A 15 1.98 3.42 -27.65
C TRP A 15 1.03 3.81 -26.51
N CYS A 16 0.62 5.07 -26.49
CA CYS A 16 -0.35 5.56 -25.49
C CYS A 16 -1.73 4.88 -25.66
N TYR A 17 -2.20 4.69 -26.88
CA TYR A 17 -3.45 3.98 -27.14
C TYR A 17 -3.40 2.48 -26.80
N ARG A 18 -2.25 1.83 -26.98
CA ARG A 18 -2.09 0.41 -26.65
C ARG A 18 -2.07 0.19 -25.12
N LEU A 19 -1.44 1.08 -24.38
CA LEU A 19 -1.41 1.05 -22.91
C LEU A 19 -2.80 1.36 -22.30
N LEU A 20 -3.51 2.34 -22.82
CA LEU A 20 -4.89 2.63 -22.41
C LEU A 20 -5.84 1.47 -22.75
N SER A 21 -5.64 0.78 -23.87
CA SER A 21 -6.43 -0.39 -24.25
C SER A 21 -6.23 -1.56 -23.29
N THR A 22 -4.99 -1.84 -22.88
CA THR A 22 -4.69 -2.91 -21.90
C THR A 22 -5.23 -2.58 -20.52
N TYR A 23 -5.11 -1.35 -20.05
CA TYR A 23 -5.66 -0.90 -18.78
C TYR A 23 -7.18 -1.04 -18.73
N VAL A 24 -7.89 -0.55 -19.76
CA VAL A 24 -9.36 -0.64 -19.83
C VAL A 24 -9.81 -2.10 -19.87
N THR A 25 -9.18 -2.93 -20.68
CA THR A 25 -9.51 -4.35 -20.79
C THR A 25 -9.30 -5.08 -19.47
N LYS A 26 -8.18 -4.86 -18.80
CA LYS A 26 -7.87 -5.40 -17.48
C LYS A 26 -8.89 -4.95 -16.43
N THR A 27 -9.24 -3.66 -16.42
CA THR A 27 -10.19 -3.11 -15.45
C THR A 27 -11.59 -3.68 -15.64
N ARG A 28 -12.05 -3.84 -16.89
CA ARG A 28 -13.35 -4.47 -17.20
C ARG A 28 -13.39 -5.93 -16.82
N TYR A 29 -12.32 -6.68 -17.09
CA TYR A 29 -12.19 -8.07 -16.67
C TYR A 29 -12.27 -8.20 -15.15
N LEU A 30 -11.53 -7.40 -14.39
CA LEU A 30 -11.60 -7.42 -12.92
C LEU A 30 -12.99 -7.02 -12.40
N PHE A 31 -13.69 -6.09 -13.08
CA PHE A 31 -15.05 -5.72 -12.72
C PHE A 31 -16.01 -6.92 -12.93
N GLU A 32 -15.92 -7.61 -14.07
CA GLU A 32 -16.70 -8.81 -14.37
C GLU A 32 -16.50 -9.87 -13.27
N LEU A 33 -15.25 -10.20 -12.94
CA LEU A 33 -14.94 -11.17 -11.88
C LEU A 33 -15.49 -10.79 -10.49
N LYS A 34 -15.66 -9.49 -10.21
CA LYS A 34 -16.20 -9.01 -8.93
C LYS A 34 -17.73 -9.10 -8.86
N GLU A 35 -18.42 -9.06 -9.98
CA GLU A 35 -19.87 -9.01 -10.05
C GLU A 35 -20.50 -10.37 -10.44
N ASP A 36 -19.76 -11.21 -11.18
CA ASP A 36 -20.19 -12.54 -11.63
C ASP A 36 -19.39 -13.64 -10.89
N ASP A 37 -20.08 -14.34 -9.98
CA ASP A 37 -19.48 -15.41 -9.18
C ASP A 37 -19.07 -16.62 -10.04
N ASP A 38 -19.80 -16.93 -11.12
CA ASP A 38 -19.49 -18.04 -12.02
C ASP A 38 -18.25 -17.72 -12.87
N ALA A 39 -18.16 -16.52 -13.40
CA ALA A 39 -16.95 -16.04 -14.09
C ALA A 39 -15.72 -16.06 -13.16
N CYS A 40 -15.88 -15.62 -11.92
CA CYS A 40 -14.80 -15.66 -10.93
C CYS A 40 -14.38 -17.09 -10.61
N LYS A 41 -15.32 -18.01 -10.45
CA LYS A 41 -15.05 -19.43 -10.21
C LYS A 41 -14.33 -20.09 -11.40
N GLN A 42 -14.68 -19.73 -12.61
CA GLN A 42 -13.95 -20.19 -13.81
C GLN A 42 -12.52 -19.64 -13.84
N ALA A 43 -12.34 -18.35 -13.50
CA ALA A 43 -11.02 -17.73 -13.44
C ALA A 43 -10.11 -18.36 -12.37
N GLN A 44 -10.65 -18.93 -11.29
CA GLN A 44 -9.86 -19.68 -10.30
C GLN A 44 -9.23 -20.96 -10.90
N GLN A 45 -9.81 -21.56 -11.93
CA GLN A 45 -9.27 -22.78 -12.54
C GLN A 45 -7.91 -22.57 -13.22
N THR A 46 -7.68 -21.37 -13.74
CA THR A 46 -6.46 -21.00 -14.46
C THR A 46 -5.66 -19.90 -13.79
N GLY A 47 -6.14 -19.39 -12.66
CA GLY A 47 -5.55 -18.29 -11.92
C GLY A 47 -4.36 -18.71 -11.07
N ALA A 48 -3.65 -17.70 -10.57
CA ALA A 48 -2.51 -17.87 -9.67
C ALA A 48 -2.91 -17.52 -8.22
N PHE A 49 -2.47 -18.35 -7.28
CA PHE A 49 -2.75 -18.20 -5.85
C PHE A 49 -1.50 -17.79 -5.09
N TYR A 50 -1.66 -16.84 -4.17
CA TYR A 50 -0.63 -16.36 -3.25
C TYR A 50 -1.04 -16.71 -1.82
N LEU A 51 -0.13 -17.32 -1.07
CA LEU A 51 -0.42 -17.89 0.24
C LEU A 51 -0.04 -16.92 1.36
N PHE A 52 -0.89 -16.90 2.37
CA PHE A 52 -0.71 -16.19 3.63
C PHE A 52 -0.89 -17.17 4.79
N HIS A 53 -0.36 -16.83 5.94
CA HIS A 53 -0.61 -17.52 7.20
C HIS A 53 -0.73 -16.49 8.32
N ASN A 54 -1.92 -16.36 8.92
CA ASN A 54 -2.24 -15.32 9.90
C ASN A 54 -1.84 -13.93 9.39
N LEU A 55 -2.29 -13.61 8.17
CA LEU A 55 -2.05 -12.34 7.48
C LEU A 55 -0.57 -12.07 7.08
N ALA A 56 0.34 -13.00 7.34
CA ALA A 56 1.73 -12.90 6.88
C ALA A 56 1.88 -13.55 5.50
N PRO A 57 2.35 -12.83 4.46
CA PRO A 57 2.58 -13.41 3.14
C PRO A 57 3.71 -14.43 3.15
N LEU A 58 3.56 -15.49 2.35
CA LEU A 58 4.63 -16.42 2.05
C LEU A 58 5.62 -15.74 1.10
N LEU A 59 6.89 -15.71 1.48
CA LEU A 59 7.97 -15.19 0.66
C LEU A 59 9.07 -16.24 0.50
N GLN A 60 9.58 -16.38 -0.72
CA GLN A 60 10.75 -17.17 -1.04
C GLN A 60 11.94 -16.28 -1.34
N LYS A 61 13.11 -16.67 -0.86
CA LYS A 61 14.35 -15.94 -1.15
C LYS A 61 14.85 -16.38 -2.53
N SER A 62 15.00 -15.43 -3.46
CA SER A 62 15.63 -15.61 -4.76
C SER A 62 16.87 -14.73 -4.81
N GLU A 63 18.05 -15.31 -4.92
CA GLU A 63 19.37 -14.64 -4.96
C GLU A 63 19.51 -13.46 -3.98
N HIS A 64 19.01 -12.27 -4.35
CA HIS A 64 19.14 -11.03 -3.58
C HIS A 64 17.81 -10.39 -3.16
N GLN A 65 16.67 -11.02 -3.46
CA GLN A 65 15.35 -10.47 -3.16
C GLN A 65 14.37 -11.54 -2.65
N TYR A 66 13.34 -11.10 -1.94
CA TYR A 66 12.23 -11.94 -1.53
C TYR A 66 11.06 -11.74 -2.50
N LEU A 67 10.47 -12.85 -2.99
CA LEU A 67 9.34 -12.82 -3.90
C LEU A 67 8.21 -13.69 -3.37
N PRO A 68 6.94 -13.29 -3.53
CA PRO A 68 5.82 -14.16 -3.23
C PRO A 68 5.69 -15.22 -4.33
N PRO A 69 5.82 -16.53 -3.99
CA PRO A 69 5.59 -17.59 -4.95
C PRO A 69 4.12 -17.65 -5.34
N GLN A 70 3.87 -18.08 -6.57
CA GLN A 70 2.53 -18.32 -7.08
C GLN A 70 2.28 -19.81 -7.24
N TYR A 71 1.04 -20.22 -7.00
CA TYR A 71 0.60 -21.60 -7.11
C TYR A 71 -0.60 -21.70 -8.04
N SER A 72 -0.63 -22.70 -8.89
CA SER A 72 -1.83 -23.07 -9.65
C SER A 72 -2.85 -23.73 -8.72
N LEU A 73 -4.11 -23.85 -9.18
CA LEU A 73 -5.15 -24.56 -8.43
C LEU A 73 -4.73 -25.99 -8.08
N VAL A 74 -4.18 -26.73 -9.05
CA VAL A 74 -3.76 -28.14 -8.86
C VAL A 74 -2.65 -28.27 -7.81
N GLU A 75 -1.69 -27.35 -7.81
CA GLU A 75 -0.64 -27.33 -6.79
C GLU A 75 -1.20 -27.00 -5.42
N LEU A 76 -2.14 -26.04 -5.36
CA LEU A 76 -2.79 -25.64 -4.12
C LEU A 76 -3.63 -26.79 -3.51
N GLU A 77 -4.41 -27.50 -4.32
CA GLU A 77 -5.17 -28.68 -3.87
C GLU A 77 -4.27 -29.77 -3.29
N LYS A 78 -3.13 -30.07 -3.94
CA LYS A 78 -2.13 -31.00 -3.44
C LYS A 78 -1.53 -30.55 -2.10
N LEU A 79 -1.23 -29.25 -1.98
CA LEU A 79 -0.70 -28.68 -0.74
C LEU A 79 -1.72 -28.75 0.40
N LEU A 80 -2.97 -28.36 0.15
CA LEU A 80 -4.05 -28.46 1.14
C LEU A 80 -4.25 -29.89 1.60
N GLY A 81 -4.29 -30.87 0.66
CA GLY A 81 -4.38 -32.29 0.99
C GLY A 81 -3.20 -32.77 1.83
N LYS A 82 -1.96 -32.38 1.50
CA LYS A 82 -0.76 -32.68 2.28
C LYS A 82 -0.84 -32.10 3.70
N PHE A 83 -1.44 -30.92 3.84
CA PHE A 83 -1.61 -30.23 5.11
C PHE A 83 -2.86 -30.70 5.88
N GLY A 84 -3.60 -31.72 5.40
CA GLY A 84 -4.83 -32.20 6.02
C GLY A 84 -5.94 -31.16 6.05
N GLN A 85 -5.89 -30.18 5.13
CA GLN A 85 -6.90 -29.13 5.01
C GLN A 85 -7.90 -29.45 3.90
N ASP A 86 -9.15 -29.01 4.09
CA ASP A 86 -10.20 -29.16 3.10
C ASP A 86 -9.92 -28.30 1.86
N THR A 87 -10.05 -28.87 0.67
CA THR A 87 -9.95 -28.16 -0.61
C THR A 87 -11.05 -27.10 -0.78
N GLN A 88 -12.18 -27.22 -0.07
CA GLN A 88 -13.21 -26.16 -0.03
C GLN A 88 -12.66 -24.82 0.47
N ARG A 89 -11.54 -24.80 1.18
CA ARG A 89 -10.85 -23.56 1.57
C ARG A 89 -10.42 -22.69 0.40
N ILE A 90 -10.29 -23.25 -0.80
CA ILE A 90 -10.00 -22.45 -2.00
C ILE A 90 -11.10 -21.42 -2.25
N GLU A 91 -12.35 -21.73 -1.91
CA GLU A 91 -13.46 -20.78 -1.99
C GLU A 91 -13.32 -19.60 -1.00
N GLU A 92 -12.47 -19.71 0.04
CA GLU A 92 -12.17 -18.62 0.97
C GLU A 92 -11.16 -17.62 0.37
N SER A 93 -10.50 -17.95 -0.73
CA SER A 93 -9.56 -17.04 -1.41
C SER A 93 -10.26 -15.76 -1.86
N VAL A 94 -9.49 -14.69 -2.02
CA VAL A 94 -9.98 -13.38 -2.46
C VAL A 94 -9.24 -12.93 -3.72
N LEU A 95 -9.97 -12.37 -4.68
CA LEU A 95 -9.41 -11.79 -5.90
C LEU A 95 -8.63 -10.52 -5.56
N ILE A 96 -7.35 -10.47 -5.95
CA ILE A 96 -6.45 -9.34 -5.66
C ILE A 96 -5.98 -8.60 -6.90
N GLY A 97 -6.23 -9.12 -8.08
CA GLY A 97 -5.83 -8.50 -9.35
C GLY A 97 -5.75 -9.49 -10.49
N CYS A 98 -5.12 -9.09 -11.56
CA CYS A 98 -4.78 -9.98 -12.68
C CYS A 98 -3.52 -9.50 -13.41
N SER A 99 -2.92 -10.40 -14.21
CA SER A 99 -1.84 -10.07 -15.14
C SER A 99 -2.34 -9.25 -16.34
N GLU A 100 -1.43 -8.83 -17.22
CA GLU A 100 -1.80 -8.21 -18.51
C GLU A 100 -2.52 -9.18 -19.45
N GLN A 101 -2.25 -10.47 -19.29
CA GLN A 101 -2.88 -11.55 -20.07
C GLN A 101 -4.19 -12.02 -19.44
N GLN A 102 -4.76 -11.27 -18.47
CA GLN A 102 -6.00 -11.61 -17.75
C GLN A 102 -5.91 -12.91 -16.94
N GLU A 103 -4.72 -13.31 -16.49
CA GLU A 103 -4.60 -14.35 -15.47
C GLU A 103 -5.00 -13.75 -14.12
N ALA A 104 -6.07 -14.24 -13.51
CA ALA A 104 -6.56 -13.74 -12.24
C ALA A 104 -5.66 -14.14 -11.08
N TRP A 105 -5.46 -13.24 -10.11
CA TRP A 105 -4.65 -13.46 -8.92
C TRP A 105 -5.53 -13.52 -7.67
N PHE A 106 -5.34 -14.55 -6.90
CA PHE A 106 -6.08 -14.80 -5.66
C PHE A 106 -5.13 -14.87 -4.47
N ALA A 107 -5.59 -14.43 -3.31
CA ALA A 107 -4.88 -14.62 -2.05
C ALA A 107 -5.68 -15.56 -1.14
N LEU A 108 -5.00 -16.52 -0.51
CA LEU A 108 -5.57 -17.44 0.47
C LEU A 108 -4.74 -17.41 1.75
N ASP A 109 -5.41 -17.23 2.89
CA ASP A 109 -4.77 -17.35 4.21
C ASP A 109 -4.98 -18.73 4.80
N LEU A 110 -3.90 -19.44 5.04
CA LEU A 110 -3.92 -20.82 5.57
C LEU A 110 -4.08 -20.88 7.11
N GLY A 111 -3.83 -19.74 7.79
CA GLY A 111 -3.85 -19.66 9.25
C GLY A 111 -5.16 -19.13 9.83
N LEU A 112 -5.96 -18.38 9.05
CA LEU A 112 -7.27 -17.90 9.48
C LEU A 112 -8.25 -19.08 9.46
N ILE A 113 -8.78 -19.43 10.63
CA ILE A 113 -9.69 -20.55 10.80
C ILE A 113 -11.11 -20.05 10.52
N SER A 114 -11.74 -20.53 9.45
CA SER A 114 -13.20 -20.46 9.39
C SER A 114 -13.76 -21.40 10.47
N SER A 115 -14.82 -20.97 11.14
CA SER A 115 -15.42 -21.60 12.31
C SER A 115 -15.88 -23.07 12.15
N SER A 116 -15.61 -23.71 11.03
CA SER A 116 -16.07 -25.06 10.68
C SER A 116 -14.99 -26.17 10.69
N SER A 117 -13.71 -25.87 10.87
CA SER A 117 -12.66 -26.91 10.85
C SER A 117 -11.78 -26.87 12.11
N MET A 118 -12.17 -27.63 13.13
CA MET A 118 -11.37 -27.85 14.34
C MET A 118 -10.27 -28.91 14.20
N ASN A 119 -9.88 -29.33 13.02
CA ASN A 119 -8.93 -30.43 12.86
C ASN A 119 -7.58 -29.95 12.32
N ALA A 120 -6.55 -30.22 13.13
CA ALA A 120 -5.11 -30.12 12.86
C ALA A 120 -4.60 -28.69 12.53
N SER A 121 -4.20 -27.96 13.56
CA SER A 121 -3.28 -26.83 13.41
C SER A 121 -1.92 -27.35 12.94
N LEU A 122 -1.68 -27.32 11.63
CA LEU A 122 -0.33 -27.49 11.11
C LEU A 122 0.60 -26.42 11.71
N GLN A 123 1.72 -26.87 12.23
CA GLN A 123 2.69 -25.94 12.78
C GLN A 123 3.34 -25.16 11.62
N LYS A 124 3.37 -23.84 11.75
CA LYS A 124 3.97 -22.92 10.78
C LYS A 124 5.35 -23.37 10.26
N PRO A 125 6.29 -23.93 11.08
CA PRO A 125 7.60 -24.39 10.61
C PRO A 125 7.55 -25.53 9.61
N GLU A 126 6.58 -26.44 9.72
CA GLU A 126 6.43 -27.56 8.79
C GLU A 126 5.96 -27.07 7.42
N MET A 127 4.99 -26.17 7.40
CA MET A 127 4.53 -25.51 6.15
C MET A 127 5.67 -24.74 5.48
N GLU A 128 6.45 -23.96 6.21
CA GLU A 128 7.56 -23.17 5.66
C GLU A 128 8.63 -24.07 5.02
N THR A 129 8.91 -25.24 5.61
CA THR A 129 9.83 -26.22 5.05
C THR A 129 9.33 -26.81 3.73
N ASP A 130 8.07 -27.22 3.68
CA ASP A 130 7.44 -27.78 2.49
C ASP A 130 7.29 -26.77 1.35
N LEU A 131 6.93 -25.55 1.70
CA LEU A 131 6.74 -24.45 0.75
C LEU A 131 8.07 -23.79 0.35
N LYS A 132 9.20 -24.20 0.93
CA LYS A 132 10.55 -23.63 0.71
C LYS A 132 10.57 -22.11 0.83
N GLY A 133 9.82 -21.57 1.79
CA GLY A 133 9.65 -20.14 2.01
C GLY A 133 9.35 -19.83 3.47
N SER A 134 9.18 -18.55 3.78
CA SER A 134 8.84 -18.10 5.13
C SER A 134 7.64 -17.16 5.09
N PHE A 135 6.75 -17.33 6.07
CA PHE A 135 5.65 -16.39 6.30
C PHE A 135 6.16 -15.19 7.10
N ILE A 136 6.34 -14.07 6.43
CA ILE A 136 7.00 -12.88 6.97
C ILE A 136 5.98 -11.78 7.20
N GLU A 137 5.95 -11.21 8.40
CA GLU A 137 5.10 -10.06 8.70
C GLU A 137 5.29 -8.96 7.65
N LEU A 138 4.18 -8.47 7.09
CA LEU A 138 4.20 -7.55 5.94
C LEU A 138 5.05 -6.30 6.18
N ARG A 139 5.02 -5.71 7.37
CA ARG A 139 5.84 -4.53 7.71
C ARG A 139 7.35 -4.85 7.60
N LYS A 140 7.77 -6.04 8.04
CA LYS A 140 9.16 -6.51 7.88
C LYS A 140 9.48 -6.84 6.43
N ALA A 141 8.54 -7.48 5.73
CA ALA A 141 8.67 -7.80 4.31
C ALA A 141 8.93 -6.55 3.46
N LEU A 142 8.25 -5.44 3.72
CA LEU A 142 8.44 -4.16 3.02
C LEU A 142 9.86 -3.58 3.17
N PHE A 143 10.53 -3.80 4.31
CA PHE A 143 11.92 -3.40 4.48
C PHE A 143 12.92 -4.32 3.73
N TRP A 144 12.55 -5.59 3.49
CA TRP A 144 13.40 -6.58 2.82
C TRP A 144 13.17 -6.62 1.31
N LEU A 145 12.04 -6.12 0.84
CA LEU A 145 11.81 -5.86 -0.57
C LEU A 145 12.71 -4.69 -0.97
N ASN A 146 13.82 -5.02 -1.64
CA ASN A 146 14.79 -4.03 -2.11
C ASN A 146 14.18 -3.26 -3.29
N VAL A 147 13.26 -2.35 -2.99
CA VAL A 147 12.64 -1.46 -3.99
C VAL A 147 13.69 -0.44 -4.40
N LYS A 148 14.49 -0.77 -5.42
CA LYS A 148 15.57 0.10 -5.93
C LYS A 148 15.03 1.42 -6.47
N ASP A 149 13.78 1.47 -6.91
CA ASP A 149 13.16 2.66 -7.48
C ASP A 149 11.71 2.84 -7.01
N ALA A 150 11.54 3.57 -5.91
CA ALA A 150 10.22 3.97 -5.42
C ALA A 150 9.57 5.08 -6.27
N SER A 151 10.32 5.72 -7.19
CA SER A 151 9.78 6.68 -8.17
C SER A 151 8.75 6.05 -9.12
N LEU A 152 8.65 4.73 -9.13
CA LEU A 152 7.74 3.94 -9.98
C LEU A 152 6.30 3.84 -9.45
N LEU A 153 6.00 4.36 -8.27
CA LEU A 153 4.62 4.44 -7.78
C LEU A 153 3.79 5.51 -8.50
N SER A 154 4.44 6.45 -9.19
CA SER A 154 3.78 7.56 -9.91
C SER A 154 3.75 7.42 -11.44
N THR A 155 4.48 6.45 -12.02
CA THR A 155 4.49 6.24 -13.47
C THR A 155 3.98 4.86 -13.84
N VAL A 156 2.97 4.81 -14.67
CA VAL A 156 2.28 3.62 -15.18
C VAL A 156 3.21 2.69 -15.99
N ASP A 157 4.47 3.07 -16.21
CA ASP A 157 5.28 2.56 -17.33
C ASP A 157 6.57 1.81 -17.00
N SER A 158 6.91 1.51 -15.75
CA SER A 158 8.14 0.77 -15.53
C SER A 158 8.10 -0.22 -14.37
N ASP A 159 8.40 -1.44 -14.70
CA ASP A 159 8.58 -2.61 -13.86
C ASP A 159 7.31 -3.15 -13.16
N PHE A 160 6.46 -3.73 -13.98
CA PHE A 160 5.27 -4.51 -13.63
C PHE A 160 5.52 -5.54 -12.50
N SER A 161 6.78 -5.94 -12.28
CA SER A 161 7.15 -6.93 -11.26
C SER A 161 7.02 -6.38 -9.84
N ILE A 162 7.42 -5.14 -9.59
CA ILE A 162 7.40 -4.54 -8.24
C ILE A 162 5.98 -4.14 -7.85
N LEU A 163 5.25 -3.47 -8.73
CA LEU A 163 3.85 -3.11 -8.48
C LEU A 163 2.98 -4.36 -8.28
N GLY A 164 3.17 -5.39 -9.11
CA GLY A 164 2.52 -6.67 -8.94
C GLY A 164 2.84 -7.35 -7.61
N THR A 165 4.07 -7.24 -7.13
CA THR A 165 4.49 -7.75 -5.81
C THR A 165 3.82 -6.99 -4.68
N LEU A 166 3.74 -5.66 -4.76
CA LEU A 166 3.08 -4.83 -3.75
C LEU A 166 1.57 -5.09 -3.68
N VAL A 167 0.89 -5.22 -4.82
CA VAL A 167 -0.54 -5.56 -4.87
C VAL A 167 -0.79 -6.90 -4.18
N LYS A 168 0.06 -7.90 -4.42
CA LYS A 168 -0.04 -9.22 -3.79
C LYS A 168 0.17 -9.14 -2.27
N LEU A 169 1.09 -8.32 -1.81
CA LEU A 169 1.32 -8.12 -0.38
C LEU A 169 0.17 -7.34 0.29
N TRP A 170 -0.45 -6.40 -0.41
CA TRP A 170 -1.59 -5.63 0.11
C TRP A 170 -2.88 -6.43 0.22
N ALA A 171 -2.93 -7.63 -0.36
CA ALA A 171 -4.01 -8.59 -0.11
C ALA A 171 -4.28 -8.84 1.38
N GLN A 172 -3.27 -8.66 2.25
CA GLN A 172 -3.40 -8.72 3.69
C GLN A 172 -4.56 -7.88 4.23
N ALA A 173 -4.74 -6.66 3.69
CA ALA A 173 -5.81 -5.78 4.14
C ALA A 173 -7.20 -6.35 3.83
N LEU A 174 -7.37 -6.95 2.65
CA LEU A 174 -8.62 -7.57 2.25
C LEU A 174 -8.90 -8.85 3.04
N LEU A 175 -7.89 -9.70 3.25
CA LEU A 175 -8.01 -10.90 4.09
C LEU A 175 -8.38 -10.53 5.54
N ARG A 176 -7.74 -9.52 6.12
CA ARG A 176 -8.08 -9.01 7.46
C ARG A 176 -9.51 -8.47 7.52
N TRP A 177 -9.95 -7.75 6.48
CA TRP A 177 -11.30 -7.25 6.43
C TRP A 177 -12.33 -8.38 6.45
N HIS A 178 -12.10 -9.46 5.68
CA HIS A 178 -12.96 -10.65 5.70
C HIS A 178 -12.98 -11.33 7.05
N ASP A 179 -11.86 -11.44 7.73
CA ASP A 179 -11.76 -12.02 9.07
C ASP A 179 -12.55 -11.19 10.10
N ALA A 180 -12.45 -9.86 10.03
CA ALA A 180 -13.14 -8.95 10.95
C ALA A 180 -14.65 -8.79 10.69
N HIS A 181 -15.16 -9.19 9.50
CA HIS A 181 -16.56 -8.94 9.08
C HIS A 181 -17.37 -10.23 8.89
N GLN A 182 -17.05 -11.28 9.63
CA GLN A 182 -17.73 -12.57 9.52
C GLN A 182 -19.19 -12.51 9.97
N PHE A 183 -19.57 -11.52 10.79
CA PHE A 183 -20.92 -11.36 11.32
C PHE A 183 -21.53 -10.02 10.94
N CYS A 184 -22.85 -10.02 10.72
CA CYS A 184 -23.61 -8.81 10.42
C CYS A 184 -23.75 -7.94 11.68
N SER A 185 -23.33 -6.68 11.62
CA SER A 185 -23.40 -5.72 12.75
C SER A 185 -24.85 -5.45 13.22
N ARG A 186 -25.85 -5.64 12.34
CA ARG A 186 -27.26 -5.39 12.67
C ARG A 186 -27.97 -6.62 13.22
N SER A 187 -27.71 -7.82 12.68
CA SER A 187 -28.47 -9.03 13.04
C SER A 187 -27.69 -10.06 13.85
N GLY A 188 -26.34 -9.89 13.96
CA GLY A 188 -25.46 -10.87 14.56
C GLY A 188 -25.29 -12.17 13.73
N GLN A 189 -26.00 -12.31 12.60
CA GLN A 189 -25.94 -13.50 11.77
C GLN A 189 -24.65 -13.53 10.92
N PRO A 190 -24.15 -14.73 10.58
CA PRO A 190 -23.00 -14.87 9.69
C PRO A 190 -23.25 -14.19 8.34
N THR A 191 -22.25 -13.48 7.85
CA THR A 191 -22.24 -12.91 6.50
C THR A 191 -21.62 -13.90 5.51
N LYS A 192 -22.03 -13.83 4.25
CA LYS A 192 -21.43 -14.63 3.17
C LYS A 192 -20.64 -13.73 2.23
N LYS A 193 -19.43 -14.14 1.92
CA LYS A 193 -18.56 -13.52 0.92
C LYS A 193 -19.02 -13.94 -0.48
N ASN A 194 -18.95 -13.07 -1.50
CA ASN A 194 -19.03 -13.48 -2.90
C ASN A 194 -17.72 -14.15 -3.36
N MET A 195 -17.68 -14.80 -4.51
CA MET A 195 -16.52 -15.57 -4.98
C MET A 195 -15.24 -14.72 -5.07
N ALA A 196 -15.35 -13.51 -5.57
CA ALA A 196 -14.19 -12.59 -5.66
C ALA A 196 -13.73 -12.04 -4.31
N GLY A 197 -14.53 -12.11 -3.25
CA GLY A 197 -14.23 -11.44 -1.98
C GLY A 197 -14.37 -9.92 -2.07
N SER A 198 -15.07 -9.37 -3.05
CA SER A 198 -15.27 -7.93 -3.21
C SER A 198 -16.33 -7.36 -2.26
N LYS A 199 -17.17 -8.23 -1.69
CA LYS A 199 -18.27 -7.86 -0.78
C LYS A 199 -18.64 -9.05 0.11
N ARG A 200 -19.33 -8.75 1.22
CA ARG A 200 -20.04 -9.73 2.04
C ARG A 200 -21.49 -9.36 2.14
N VAL A 201 -22.37 -10.34 2.22
CA VAL A 201 -23.83 -10.12 2.29
C VAL A 201 -24.39 -10.85 3.52
N CYS A 202 -25.25 -10.17 4.28
CA CYS A 202 -26.03 -10.82 5.33
C CYS A 202 -27.22 -11.55 4.72
N PRO A 203 -27.33 -12.89 4.84
CA PRO A 203 -28.43 -13.63 4.22
C PRO A 203 -29.81 -13.25 4.75
N SER A 204 -29.92 -12.84 6.03
CA SER A 204 -31.17 -12.55 6.70
C SER A 204 -31.79 -11.20 6.32
N ASN A 205 -30.99 -10.15 6.24
CA ASN A 205 -31.46 -8.78 6.02
C ASN A 205 -30.95 -8.14 4.73
N LYS A 206 -30.14 -8.87 3.93
CA LYS A 206 -29.58 -8.46 2.64
C LYS A 206 -28.65 -7.23 2.69
N ILE A 207 -28.20 -6.83 3.87
CA ILE A 207 -27.19 -5.77 3.99
C ILE A 207 -25.88 -6.23 3.33
N ILE A 208 -25.33 -5.36 2.48
CA ILE A 208 -24.06 -5.57 1.79
C ILE A 208 -22.98 -4.79 2.53
N TYR A 209 -21.88 -5.47 2.79
CA TYR A 209 -20.66 -4.90 3.36
C TYR A 209 -19.56 -4.86 2.29
N TYR A 210 -18.95 -3.72 2.13
CA TYR A 210 -17.79 -3.53 1.24
C TYR A 210 -16.52 -3.30 2.04
N PRO A 211 -15.35 -3.77 1.57
CA PRO A 211 -14.07 -3.41 2.16
C PRO A 211 -13.90 -1.89 2.27
N GLN A 212 -13.43 -1.43 3.41
CA GLN A 212 -13.28 -0.03 3.72
C GLN A 212 -11.81 0.32 3.95
N MET A 213 -11.46 1.57 3.65
CA MET A 213 -10.19 2.19 4.02
C MET A 213 -10.48 3.45 4.82
N ALA A 214 -9.77 3.66 5.92
CA ALA A 214 -9.84 4.91 6.66
C ALA A 214 -9.07 6.00 5.90
N PRO A 215 -9.68 7.17 5.59
CA PRO A 215 -8.96 8.28 4.99
C PRO A 215 -8.00 8.90 6.01
N VAL A 216 -6.76 9.14 5.59
CA VAL A 216 -5.69 9.75 6.40
C VAL A 216 -5.00 10.80 5.54
N VAL A 217 -4.92 12.03 6.04
CA VAL A 217 -4.10 13.05 5.40
C VAL A 217 -2.64 12.87 5.84
N ILE A 218 -1.72 13.05 4.92
CA ILE A 218 -0.29 13.13 5.22
C ILE A 218 0.28 14.37 4.57
N THR A 219 0.85 15.26 5.39
CA THR A 219 1.13 16.63 4.97
C THR A 219 2.59 17.01 5.24
N LEU A 220 3.30 17.39 4.19
CA LEU A 220 4.60 18.05 4.32
C LEU A 220 4.40 19.55 4.37
N VAL A 221 4.59 20.09 5.57
CA VAL A 221 4.46 21.53 5.82
C VAL A 221 5.76 22.24 5.52
N SER A 222 5.71 23.42 4.86
CA SER A 222 6.87 24.23 4.53
C SER A 222 6.62 25.73 4.82
N ASP A 223 7.68 26.43 5.22
CA ASP A 223 7.72 27.89 5.31
C ASP A 223 8.31 28.54 4.04
N GLY A 224 8.54 27.74 2.98
CA GLY A 224 9.19 28.12 1.74
C GLY A 224 10.68 27.81 1.69
N ALA A 225 11.41 27.83 2.80
CA ALA A 225 12.84 27.53 2.89
C ALA A 225 13.13 26.20 3.59
N ARG A 226 12.29 25.84 4.58
CA ARG A 226 12.42 24.65 5.42
C ARG A 226 11.14 23.80 5.31
N CYS A 227 11.27 22.53 5.60
CA CYS A 227 10.09 21.68 5.84
C CYS A 227 10.03 21.22 7.29
N LEU A 228 8.82 21.00 7.76
CA LEU A 228 8.54 20.48 9.08
C LEU A 228 8.44 18.98 9.02
N LEU A 229 9.21 18.31 9.88
CA LEU A 229 9.11 16.87 10.08
C LEU A 229 8.89 16.58 11.56
N ALA A 230 8.13 15.54 11.83
CA ALA A 230 7.76 15.13 13.18
C ALA A 230 8.03 13.64 13.40
N ARG A 231 8.05 13.24 14.67
CA ARG A 231 8.11 11.83 15.06
C ARG A 231 7.15 11.51 16.18
N GLN A 232 6.55 10.36 16.09
CA GLN A 232 5.76 9.74 17.14
C GLN A 232 6.64 8.80 17.97
N SER A 233 6.30 8.56 19.23
CA SER A 233 7.01 7.62 20.12
C SER A 233 7.06 6.18 19.58
N SER A 234 6.07 5.80 18.77
CA SER A 234 5.99 4.49 18.10
C SER A 234 6.98 4.32 16.93
N PHE A 235 7.57 5.42 16.44
CA PHE A 235 8.55 5.35 15.34
C PHE A 235 9.89 4.82 15.81
N PRO A 236 10.63 4.10 14.97
CA PRO A 236 12.02 3.75 15.28
C PRO A 236 12.83 4.98 15.66
N LYS A 237 13.76 4.82 16.60
CA LYS A 237 14.56 5.94 17.12
C LYS A 237 15.25 6.71 16.00
N GLY A 238 15.07 8.03 15.99
CA GLY A 238 15.65 8.94 15.01
C GLY A 238 14.91 9.03 13.67
N MET A 239 13.80 8.32 13.49
CA MET A 239 12.96 8.48 12.29
C MET A 239 12.06 9.70 12.43
N TYR A 240 12.07 10.57 11.40
CA TYR A 240 11.15 11.70 11.25
C TYR A 240 10.37 11.57 9.94
N SER A 241 9.11 11.97 9.95
CA SER A 241 8.18 11.87 8.83
C SER A 241 7.36 13.16 8.67
N ALA A 242 6.58 13.26 7.58
CA ALA A 242 5.54 14.26 7.46
C ALA A 242 4.45 14.04 8.53
N LEU A 243 3.69 15.09 8.88
CA LEU A 243 2.52 15.03 9.78
C LEU A 243 1.44 14.15 9.17
N ALA A 244 0.71 13.38 9.98
CA ALA A 244 -0.35 12.54 9.44
C ALA A 244 -1.42 12.21 10.49
N GLY A 245 -2.69 12.42 10.12
CA GLY A 245 -3.82 12.09 10.95
C GLY A 245 -5.06 11.65 10.17
N PHE A 246 -6.03 11.10 10.89
CA PHE A 246 -7.28 10.63 10.29
C PHE A 246 -8.19 11.81 9.93
N CYS A 247 -8.91 11.68 8.82
CA CYS A 247 -10.00 12.59 8.52
C CYS A 247 -11.21 12.27 9.41
N ASP A 248 -11.79 13.26 10.02
CA ASP A 248 -13.02 13.12 10.78
C ASP A 248 -14.26 13.05 9.87
N ILE A 249 -15.34 12.49 10.41
CA ILE A 249 -16.61 12.40 9.68
C ILE A 249 -17.14 13.80 9.40
N GLY A 250 -17.29 14.10 8.10
CA GLY A 250 -17.82 15.39 7.65
C GLY A 250 -16.76 16.41 7.26
N GLU A 251 -15.49 16.13 7.49
CA GLU A 251 -14.40 16.98 7.02
C GLU A 251 -14.14 16.83 5.52
N SER A 252 -13.79 17.92 4.87
CA SER A 252 -13.07 17.90 3.60
C SER A 252 -11.60 17.62 3.81
N LEU A 253 -10.88 17.27 2.72
CA LEU A 253 -9.42 17.08 2.76
C LEU A 253 -8.70 18.31 3.31
N GLU A 254 -9.14 19.50 2.87
CA GLU A 254 -8.55 20.78 3.25
C GLU A 254 -8.76 21.10 4.74
N GLU A 255 -9.92 20.76 5.28
CA GLU A 255 -10.24 20.93 6.70
C GLU A 255 -9.40 19.96 7.54
N ALA A 256 -9.32 18.69 7.15
CA ALA A 256 -8.52 17.69 7.84
C ALA A 256 -7.02 18.07 7.91
N VAL A 257 -6.44 18.54 6.79
CA VAL A 257 -5.04 19.01 6.77
C VAL A 257 -4.84 20.20 7.70
N ARG A 258 -5.74 21.20 7.68
CA ARG A 258 -5.64 22.37 8.54
C ARG A 258 -5.77 22.03 10.01
N ARG A 259 -6.69 21.15 10.36
CA ARG A 259 -6.92 20.69 11.73
C ARG A 259 -5.71 19.94 12.26
N GLU A 260 -5.22 18.93 11.54
CA GLU A 260 -4.08 18.11 11.95
C GLU A 260 -2.81 18.96 12.15
N VAL A 261 -2.52 19.89 11.24
CA VAL A 261 -1.37 20.79 11.39
C VAL A 261 -1.54 21.72 12.59
N ALA A 262 -2.76 22.21 12.85
CA ALA A 262 -3.03 23.06 14.01
C ALA A 262 -2.94 22.25 15.32
N GLU A 263 -3.49 21.05 15.38
CA GLU A 263 -3.51 20.19 16.58
C GLU A 263 -2.11 19.66 16.93
N GLU A 264 -1.36 19.18 15.95
CA GLU A 264 -0.06 18.53 16.19
C GLU A 264 1.06 19.56 16.47
N VAL A 265 1.04 20.72 15.80
CA VAL A 265 2.18 21.67 15.84
C VAL A 265 1.80 23.15 15.99
N GLY A 266 0.52 23.50 16.13
CA GLY A 266 0.05 24.87 16.39
C GLY A 266 0.23 25.86 15.24
N LEU A 267 0.32 25.38 14.01
CA LEU A 267 0.55 26.23 12.83
C LEU A 267 -0.73 26.40 12.00
N GLU A 268 -0.89 27.57 11.35
CA GLU A 268 -1.94 27.82 10.38
C GLU A 268 -1.46 27.59 8.96
N VAL A 269 -2.19 26.73 8.23
CA VAL A 269 -1.95 26.47 6.81
C VAL A 269 -2.57 27.57 5.96
N GLU A 270 -1.74 28.24 5.15
CA GLU A 270 -2.15 29.24 4.17
C GLU A 270 -2.67 28.59 2.89
N SER A 271 -1.86 27.71 2.30
CA SER A 271 -2.21 26.99 1.08
C SER A 271 -1.87 25.53 1.19
N LEU A 272 -2.57 24.70 0.42
CA LEU A 272 -2.26 23.28 0.30
C LEU A 272 -2.41 22.81 -1.15
N GLN A 273 -1.65 21.79 -1.52
CA GLN A 273 -1.66 21.18 -2.83
C GLN A 273 -1.63 19.65 -2.68
N TYR A 274 -2.62 18.96 -3.24
CA TYR A 274 -2.60 17.51 -3.38
C TYR A 274 -1.40 17.07 -4.22
N SER A 275 -0.71 16.03 -3.78
CA SER A 275 0.40 15.40 -4.49
C SER A 275 0.01 14.03 -5.04
N ALA A 276 -0.29 13.10 -4.14
CA ALA A 276 -0.54 11.71 -4.49
C ALA A 276 -1.41 11.02 -3.43
N SER A 277 -1.80 9.77 -3.68
CA SER A 277 -2.41 8.91 -2.67
C SER A 277 -1.79 7.52 -2.68
N GLN A 278 -1.81 6.85 -1.53
CA GLN A 278 -1.28 5.51 -1.35
C GLN A 278 -2.15 4.70 -0.40
N HIS A 279 -2.50 3.47 -0.79
CA HIS A 279 -3.05 2.52 0.16
C HIS A 279 -1.96 2.11 1.16
N TRP A 280 -2.25 2.26 2.46
CA TRP A 280 -1.37 1.86 3.55
C TRP A 280 -2.06 0.80 4.41
N PRO A 281 -1.60 -0.47 4.37
CA PRO A 281 -2.34 -1.59 4.99
C PRO A 281 -2.26 -1.62 6.52
N PHE A 282 -1.57 -0.69 7.16
CA PHE A 282 -1.29 -0.69 8.60
C PHE A 282 -1.96 0.47 9.34
N PRO A 283 -2.48 0.20 10.58
CA PRO A 283 -2.78 -1.13 11.12
C PRO A 283 -4.01 -1.76 10.47
N ASN A 284 -4.99 -0.95 10.01
CA ASN A 284 -6.32 -1.39 9.62
C ASN A 284 -6.75 -0.97 8.21
N SER A 285 -5.80 -0.79 7.30
CA SER A 285 -6.09 -0.31 5.94
C SER A 285 -6.48 1.17 5.88
N SER A 286 -5.54 2.01 5.47
CA SER A 286 -5.74 3.46 5.31
C SER A 286 -5.52 3.89 3.85
N LEU A 287 -6.25 4.91 3.43
CA LEU A 287 -5.96 5.66 2.21
C LEU A 287 -5.18 6.91 2.62
N MET A 288 -3.86 6.88 2.45
CA MET A 288 -3.01 8.04 2.67
C MET A 288 -3.20 9.04 1.53
N ILE A 289 -3.58 10.27 1.86
CA ILE A 289 -3.81 11.37 0.92
C ILE A 289 -2.73 12.42 1.17
N ALA A 290 -1.77 12.49 0.27
CA ALA A 290 -0.56 13.27 0.45
C ALA A 290 -0.71 14.70 -0.08
N CYS A 291 -0.33 15.67 0.76
CA CYS A 291 -0.40 17.09 0.46
C CYS A 291 0.90 17.80 0.82
N HIS A 292 1.25 18.80 0.01
CA HIS A 292 2.16 19.86 0.40
C HIS A 292 1.36 21.02 0.98
N ALA A 293 1.78 21.56 2.11
CA ALA A 293 1.15 22.73 2.71
C ALA A 293 2.18 23.82 2.98
N THR A 294 1.78 25.09 2.87
CA THR A 294 2.57 26.24 3.29
C THR A 294 1.92 26.89 4.49
N VAL A 295 2.74 27.36 5.43
CA VAL A 295 2.26 28.11 6.58
C VAL A 295 2.10 29.59 6.26
N LYS A 296 1.29 30.30 7.01
CA LYS A 296 1.15 31.75 6.89
C LYS A 296 2.51 32.44 7.14
N PRO A 297 2.86 33.48 6.33
CA PRO A 297 4.12 34.20 6.50
C PRO A 297 4.26 34.72 7.93
N GLY A 298 5.45 34.50 8.52
CA GLY A 298 5.78 34.90 9.89
C GLY A 298 5.24 33.98 10.99
N GLN A 299 4.43 32.97 10.68
CA GLN A 299 3.95 31.97 11.64
C GLN A 299 4.76 30.69 11.51
N THR A 300 5.95 30.67 12.12
CA THR A 300 6.86 29.50 12.07
C THR A 300 7.20 28.95 13.46
N GLU A 301 6.61 29.52 14.51
CA GLU A 301 6.80 29.02 15.87
C GLU A 301 5.98 27.76 16.11
N ILE A 302 6.66 26.66 16.42
CA ILE A 302 6.05 25.34 16.58
C ILE A 302 5.62 25.17 18.04
N GLN A 303 4.37 24.74 18.24
CA GLN A 303 3.84 24.30 19.53
C GLN A 303 3.49 22.82 19.46
N VAL A 304 4.44 21.96 19.81
CA VAL A 304 4.30 20.51 19.68
C VAL A 304 3.28 19.97 20.69
N ASN A 305 2.28 19.25 20.19
CA ASN A 305 1.35 18.50 21.02
C ASN A 305 2.01 17.19 21.51
N LEU A 306 2.60 17.22 22.71
CA LEU A 306 3.32 16.08 23.30
C LEU A 306 2.42 14.87 23.66
N ARG A 307 1.09 14.97 23.47
CA ARG A 307 0.18 13.81 23.63
C ARG A 307 0.22 12.90 22.40
N GLU A 308 0.57 13.44 21.25
CA GLU A 308 0.56 12.74 19.94
C GLU A 308 1.96 12.59 19.36
N LEU A 309 2.78 13.63 19.47
CA LEU A 309 4.13 13.66 18.92
C LEU A 309 5.19 13.62 20.04
N GLU A 310 6.28 12.91 19.78
CA GLU A 310 7.47 12.98 20.64
C GLU A 310 8.30 14.25 20.34
N ALA A 311 8.36 14.64 19.07
CA ALA A 311 9.08 15.84 18.61
C ALA A 311 8.61 16.29 17.23
N ALA A 312 8.73 17.60 16.96
CA ALA A 312 8.65 18.19 15.65
C ALA A 312 9.68 19.30 15.50
N ALA A 313 10.25 19.46 14.32
CA ALA A 313 11.25 20.48 14.04
C ALA A 313 11.24 20.89 12.57
N TRP A 314 11.75 22.10 12.32
CA TRP A 314 12.06 22.59 10.99
C TRP A 314 13.41 22.07 10.52
N PHE A 315 13.46 21.54 9.30
CA PHE A 315 14.65 21.01 8.66
C PHE A 315 14.95 21.81 7.39
N SER A 316 16.18 22.24 7.25
CA SER A 316 16.66 22.89 6.02
C SER A 316 16.73 21.89 4.87
N ARG A 317 16.75 22.42 3.64
CA ARG A 317 16.89 21.59 2.43
C ARG A 317 18.15 20.72 2.47
N ASP A 318 19.28 21.27 2.93
CA ASP A 318 20.56 20.55 2.95
C ASP A 318 20.57 19.38 3.94
N GLU A 319 19.94 19.56 5.11
CA GLU A 319 19.76 18.48 6.09
C GLU A 319 18.89 17.35 5.50
N VAL A 320 17.80 17.70 4.83
CA VAL A 320 16.89 16.73 4.20
C VAL A 320 17.58 16.00 3.03
N VAL A 321 18.32 16.72 2.18
CA VAL A 321 19.11 16.11 1.09
C VAL A 321 20.14 15.14 1.64
N THR A 322 20.80 15.50 2.74
CA THR A 322 21.77 14.62 3.41
C THR A 322 21.10 13.37 3.96
N ALA A 323 19.94 13.53 4.62
CA ALA A 323 19.17 12.40 5.14
C ALA A 323 18.66 11.47 4.02
N LEU A 324 18.20 12.02 2.89
CA LEU A 324 17.78 11.21 1.71
C LEU A 324 18.93 10.37 1.15
N LYS A 325 20.13 10.93 1.05
CA LYS A 325 21.33 10.21 0.58
C LYS A 325 21.78 9.10 1.54
N THR A 326 21.69 9.36 2.83
CA THR A 326 22.11 8.38 3.85
C THR A 326 21.07 7.28 4.08
N ASN A 327 19.80 7.53 3.77
CA ASN A 327 18.73 6.54 3.91
C ASN A 327 18.99 5.26 3.10
N ASP A 328 19.67 5.36 1.95
CA ASP A 328 20.07 4.22 1.13
C ASP A 328 21.15 3.34 1.80
N GLN A 329 21.89 3.86 2.75
CA GLN A 329 22.97 3.15 3.46
C GLN A 329 22.49 2.48 4.75
N TYR A 330 21.40 2.97 5.38
CA TYR A 330 20.86 2.40 6.63
C TYR A 330 20.28 1.00 6.50
N THR A 331 19.91 0.59 5.29
CA THR A 331 19.50 -0.81 5.03
C THR A 331 20.68 -1.80 5.13
N ARG A 332 21.94 -1.35 5.14
CA ARG A 332 23.13 -2.23 5.13
C ARG A 332 24.08 -2.09 6.30
N GLN A 333 24.18 -0.92 6.96
CA GLN A 333 25.09 -0.73 8.13
C GLN A 333 24.64 0.46 9.00
N ARG A 334 24.51 0.26 10.34
CA ARG A 334 24.12 1.26 11.35
C ARG A 334 25.21 2.33 11.62
N LYS A 335 25.88 2.88 10.62
CA LYS A 335 26.87 3.96 10.79
C LYS A 335 26.65 5.07 9.78
N GLY A 336 25.61 5.85 9.97
CA GLY A 336 25.36 7.07 9.21
C GLY A 336 25.69 8.32 10.03
N THR A 337 26.12 9.38 9.35
CA THR A 337 26.48 10.68 9.93
C THR A 337 25.29 11.61 10.17
N SER A 338 24.09 11.23 9.72
CA SER A 338 22.88 12.04 9.91
C SER A 338 22.27 11.82 11.30
N PRO A 339 21.91 12.88 12.03
CA PRO A 339 21.24 12.77 13.34
C PRO A 339 19.82 12.20 13.25
N PHE A 340 19.21 12.18 12.08
CA PHE A 340 17.88 11.64 11.82
C PHE A 340 17.83 10.90 10.49
N TRP A 341 16.77 10.11 10.29
CA TRP A 341 16.52 9.40 9.06
C TRP A 341 15.03 9.48 8.67
N LEU A 342 14.72 9.19 7.42
CA LEU A 342 13.44 9.41 6.77
C LEU A 342 12.71 8.09 6.53
N PRO A 343 11.40 8.11 6.28
CA PRO A 343 10.65 6.91 5.92
C PRO A 343 11.27 6.18 4.73
N PRO A 344 11.07 4.86 4.61
CA PRO A 344 11.58 4.09 3.48
C PRO A 344 11.01 4.62 2.15
N LYS A 345 11.75 4.43 1.06
CA LYS A 345 11.38 4.90 -0.29
C LYS A 345 9.96 4.51 -0.74
N LEU A 346 9.48 3.37 -0.25
CA LEU A 346 8.15 2.86 -0.50
C LEU A 346 7.02 3.73 0.09
N ALA A 347 7.30 4.47 1.18
CA ALA A 347 6.27 5.24 1.87
C ALA A 347 6.02 6.57 1.15
N ILE A 348 4.76 6.96 1.00
CA ILE A 348 4.35 8.22 0.37
C ILE A 348 4.96 9.45 1.05
N ALA A 349 5.26 9.37 2.36
CA ALA A 349 5.98 10.42 3.08
C ALA A 349 7.38 10.67 2.48
N HIS A 350 8.08 9.62 2.03
CA HIS A 350 9.37 9.76 1.37
C HIS A 350 9.23 10.48 0.02
N GLN A 351 8.20 10.15 -0.73
CA GLN A 351 7.89 10.82 -2.01
C GLN A 351 7.62 12.32 -1.79
N LEU A 352 6.78 12.69 -0.81
CA LEU A 352 6.51 14.10 -0.47
C LEU A 352 7.81 14.87 -0.17
N ILE A 353 8.70 14.25 0.60
CA ILE A 353 9.98 14.87 0.98
C ILE A 353 10.89 15.05 -0.26
N GLN A 354 10.94 14.05 -1.14
CA GLN A 354 11.70 14.14 -2.40
C GLN A 354 11.15 15.23 -3.34
N GLU A 355 9.83 15.30 -3.49
CA GLU A 355 9.16 16.31 -4.31
C GLU A 355 9.47 17.74 -3.82
N TRP A 356 9.41 17.94 -2.49
CA TRP A 356 9.73 19.24 -1.91
C TRP A 356 11.18 19.66 -2.20
N VAL A 357 12.15 18.77 -2.03
CA VAL A 357 13.56 19.01 -2.38
C VAL A 357 13.72 19.34 -3.86
N GLY A 358 12.99 18.66 -4.74
CA GLY A 358 13.01 18.88 -6.19
C GLY A 358 12.42 20.24 -6.60
N LYS A 359 11.29 20.64 -6.01
CA LYS A 359 10.63 21.94 -6.27
C LYS A 359 11.56 23.12 -5.94
N LEU A 360 12.28 23.07 -4.83
CA LEU A 360 13.24 24.11 -4.44
C LEU A 360 14.45 24.19 -5.39
N ALA A 361 14.86 23.06 -5.98
CA ALA A 361 15.94 23.06 -6.97
C ALA A 361 15.55 23.74 -8.28
N SER A 362 14.29 23.61 -8.72
CA SER A 362 13.79 24.24 -9.95
C SER A 362 13.52 25.74 -9.79
N SER A 363 13.18 26.20 -8.59
CA SER A 363 12.96 27.64 -8.30
C SER A 363 14.26 28.43 -8.12
N SER A 364 15.40 27.78 -7.96
CA SER A 364 16.72 28.41 -7.79
C SER A 364 17.52 28.53 -9.09
N LEU A 365 17.00 28.11 -10.23
CA LEU A 365 17.58 28.38 -11.55
C LEU A 365 17.18 29.79 -12.00
N PRO A 366 18.14 30.71 -12.30
CA PRO A 366 17.81 32.02 -12.85
C PRO A 366 17.12 31.86 -14.22
N ALA A 367 16.12 32.68 -14.47
CA ALA A 367 15.37 32.75 -15.72
C ALA A 367 16.24 33.19 -16.90
#